data_728c21efba319013b02364ef6d06222e
#
_entry.id   728c21efba319013b02364ef6d06222e
#
_cell.length_a   1.000
_cell.length_b   1.000
_cell.length_c   1.000
_cell.angle_alpha   90.00
_cell.angle_beta   90.00
_cell.angle_gamma   90.00
#
_symmetry.space_group_name_H-M   'P 1'
#
loop_
_entity.id
_entity.type
_entity.pdbx_description
1 polymer ?
#
loop_
_entity_poly.entity_id
_entity_poly.type
_entity_poly.pdbx_seq_one_letter_code
_entity_poly.pdbx_strand_id
1 'polypeptide(L)'
;MKKNDLSPEAFRFEGKMSLKQALPLGMQHVLAMFVGNLTPLLIITGACGLAGGEFADLRVTLLQNAMLVAGIVTLVQLYSIGPIGGKVPIIMGTSSGFIGVFSSVTASMGGGVLAYGAIMGASLIGGLFETVLGFFLKPLRKLLPSVVTGTVVLSIGLSLISVGVNSFGGGNTAQDFGSVENLLLAIFVLVVILICKHSGSTFLSSSSILVGIICGYIAAFLMGLVLPTTALNAEGVAYTKAWVLNWNKVAEAKWFALPQLMPVKPVFDMRAIAPVMIMFIVTAVETVGDISGVIMGGMDREATDTELSGGVICDGLGSSFAALFGVLPNTSFSQNVGLVSMTKVVNRFALATGGIFLILCGLVPKLGALVSIMPQSVLGGAAVMMFSSIVVSGIQLITREPLTPRSLSIVSVALGLGYGIGANNGILAHAPQMLSLVFGGSGIVPAALVAILLNLAIPKDENG
;
A
#
# COMPACT_ATOMS: atom_id res chain seq x y z
N MET A 1 24.52 7.06 -6.14
CA MET A 1 25.18 7.30 -7.46
C MET A 1 24.80 8.71 -7.89
N LYS A 2 25.75 9.54 -8.31
CA LYS A 2 25.42 10.84 -8.88
C LYS A 2 24.80 10.63 -10.27
N LYS A 3 23.88 11.50 -10.70
CA LYS A 3 23.22 11.40 -12.00
C LYS A 3 24.19 11.29 -13.18
N ASN A 4 25.39 11.87 -13.02
CA ASN A 4 26.47 11.83 -14.04
C ASN A 4 27.19 10.48 -14.15
N ASP A 5 26.98 9.54 -13.21
CA ASP A 5 27.62 8.22 -13.20
C ASP A 5 26.73 7.13 -13.83
N LEU A 6 25.48 7.49 -14.22
CA LEU A 6 24.52 6.57 -14.82
C LEU A 6 24.69 6.54 -16.34
N SER A 7 24.60 5.34 -16.91
CA SER A 7 24.58 5.21 -18.39
C SER A 7 23.31 5.88 -18.95
N PRO A 8 23.37 6.47 -20.16
CA PRO A 8 22.17 7.03 -20.82
C PRO A 8 21.01 6.04 -20.96
N GLU A 9 21.32 4.74 -20.95
CA GLU A 9 20.34 3.65 -21.05
C GLU A 9 19.43 3.55 -19.82
N ALA A 10 19.84 4.08 -18.65
CA ALA A 10 19.01 4.14 -17.46
C ALA A 10 17.75 5.01 -17.66
N PHE A 11 17.84 5.99 -18.56
CA PHE A 11 16.78 6.95 -18.88
C PHE A 11 15.92 6.53 -20.07
N ARG A 12 16.13 5.31 -20.60
CA ARG A 12 15.35 4.71 -21.69
C ARG A 12 14.64 3.46 -21.19
N PHE A 13 13.36 3.34 -21.46
CA PHE A 13 12.57 2.19 -20.97
C PHE A 13 13.12 0.84 -21.47
N GLU A 14 13.49 0.76 -22.77
CA GLU A 14 14.00 -0.45 -23.41
C GLU A 14 15.53 -0.44 -23.56
N GLY A 15 16.23 0.45 -22.87
CA GLY A 15 17.70 0.57 -22.96
C GLY A 15 18.41 -0.70 -22.49
N LYS A 16 19.53 -1.06 -23.14
CA LYS A 16 20.37 -2.19 -22.75
C LYS A 16 21.29 -1.77 -21.61
N MET A 17 21.09 -2.33 -20.43
CA MET A 17 21.87 -2.03 -19.23
C MET A 17 22.60 -3.27 -18.71
N SER A 18 23.80 -3.09 -18.14
CA SER A 18 24.51 -4.18 -17.48
C SER A 18 23.85 -4.49 -16.12
N LEU A 19 23.92 -5.77 -15.70
CA LEU A 19 23.37 -6.21 -14.40
C LEU A 19 24.00 -5.45 -13.23
N LYS A 20 25.29 -5.12 -13.30
CA LYS A 20 26.01 -4.36 -12.28
C LYS A 20 25.44 -2.96 -12.05
N GLN A 21 24.93 -2.32 -13.09
CA GLN A 21 24.28 -1.01 -13.01
C GLN A 21 22.78 -1.13 -12.69
N ALA A 22 22.11 -2.15 -13.22
CA ALA A 22 20.68 -2.37 -13.04
C ALA A 22 20.32 -2.75 -11.61
N LEU A 23 21.11 -3.63 -10.99
CA LEU A 23 20.81 -4.18 -9.66
C LEU A 23 20.68 -3.10 -8.57
N PRO A 24 21.60 -2.13 -8.40
CA PRO A 24 21.43 -1.07 -7.40
C PRO A 24 20.19 -0.21 -7.64
N LEU A 25 19.82 0.04 -8.90
CA LEU A 25 18.66 0.84 -9.26
C LEU A 25 17.37 0.08 -8.96
N GLY A 26 17.29 -1.21 -9.33
CA GLY A 26 16.15 -2.05 -8.98
C GLY A 26 15.99 -2.22 -7.47
N MET A 27 17.11 -2.44 -6.76
CA MET A 27 17.10 -2.49 -5.29
C MET A 27 16.58 -1.19 -4.65
N GLN A 28 16.91 -0.02 -5.20
CA GLN A 28 16.43 1.26 -4.72
C GLN A 28 14.90 1.35 -4.78
N HIS A 29 14.28 0.85 -5.86
CA HIS A 29 12.83 0.78 -6.00
C HIS A 29 12.19 -0.19 -4.99
N VAL A 30 12.81 -1.37 -4.79
CA VAL A 30 12.31 -2.34 -3.80
C VAL A 30 12.41 -1.78 -2.39
N LEU A 31 13.54 -1.17 -2.02
CA LEU A 31 13.72 -0.61 -0.67
C LEU A 31 12.73 0.51 -0.37
N ALA A 32 12.31 1.27 -1.39
CA ALA A 32 11.29 2.31 -1.24
C ALA A 32 9.89 1.75 -0.94
N MET A 33 9.56 0.55 -1.48
CA MET A 33 8.21 -0.03 -1.38
C MET A 33 8.11 -1.24 -0.43
N PHE A 34 9.23 -1.85 -0.04
CA PHE A 34 9.29 -3.13 0.67
C PHE A 34 8.37 -3.16 1.90
N VAL A 35 8.47 -2.13 2.73
CA VAL A 35 7.66 -2.02 3.94
C VAL A 35 6.20 -1.72 3.59
N GLY A 36 5.96 -0.83 2.64
CA GLY A 36 4.62 -0.49 2.16
C GLY A 36 3.86 -1.70 1.63
N ASN A 37 4.56 -2.62 0.96
CA ASN A 37 3.99 -3.87 0.47
C ASN A 37 3.53 -4.82 1.59
N LEU A 38 4.18 -4.81 2.74
CA LEU A 38 3.91 -5.75 3.84
C LEU A 38 3.02 -5.15 4.93
N THR A 39 3.01 -3.82 5.06
CA THR A 39 2.24 -3.08 6.08
C THR A 39 0.74 -3.39 6.06
N PRO A 40 0.01 -3.35 4.91
CA PRO A 40 -1.41 -3.63 4.88
C PRO A 40 -1.73 -5.03 5.42
N LEU A 41 -0.89 -6.00 5.08
CA LEU A 41 -1.04 -7.37 5.52
C LEU A 41 -0.85 -7.52 7.03
N LEU A 42 0.15 -6.83 7.60
CA LEU A 42 0.40 -6.80 9.05
C LEU A 42 -0.80 -6.19 9.80
N ILE A 43 -1.38 -5.13 9.26
CA ILE A 43 -2.53 -4.44 9.86
C ILE A 43 -3.78 -5.33 9.81
N ILE A 44 -4.12 -5.88 8.64
CA ILE A 44 -5.35 -6.66 8.46
C ILE A 44 -5.26 -8.02 9.13
N THR A 45 -4.11 -8.71 9.09
CA THR A 45 -3.93 -9.95 9.88
C THR A 45 -4.03 -9.67 11.38
N GLY A 46 -3.53 -8.51 11.85
CA GLY A 46 -3.71 -8.05 13.23
C GLY A 46 -5.18 -7.81 13.57
N ALA A 47 -5.91 -7.09 12.73
CA ALA A 47 -7.33 -6.80 12.91
C ALA A 47 -8.19 -8.09 12.92
N CYS A 48 -7.84 -9.08 12.07
CA CYS A 48 -8.49 -10.39 12.07
C CYS A 48 -8.12 -11.29 13.25
N GLY A 49 -7.19 -10.89 14.13
CA GLY A 49 -6.71 -11.73 15.23
C GLY A 49 -5.72 -12.83 14.80
N LEU A 50 -5.14 -12.72 13.60
CA LEU A 50 -4.20 -13.70 13.02
C LEU A 50 -2.73 -13.32 13.26
N ALA A 51 -2.44 -12.47 14.25
CA ALA A 51 -1.09 -11.92 14.46
C ALA A 51 -0.15 -12.84 15.23
N GLY A 52 -0.66 -13.85 15.96
CA GLY A 52 0.15 -14.70 16.83
C GLY A 52 -0.53 -16.00 17.19
N GLY A 53 0.00 -16.69 18.22
CA GLY A 53 -0.51 -18.00 18.64
C GLY A 53 -0.41 -19.03 17.51
N GLU A 54 -1.47 -19.78 17.28
CA GLU A 54 -1.57 -20.82 16.25
C GLU A 54 -1.48 -20.27 14.80
N PHE A 55 -1.69 -18.98 14.59
CA PHE A 55 -1.64 -18.32 13.27
C PHE A 55 -0.28 -17.72 12.92
N ALA A 56 0.75 -17.90 13.75
CA ALA A 56 2.07 -17.31 13.53
C ALA A 56 2.68 -17.76 12.19
N ASP A 57 2.60 -19.06 11.88
CA ASP A 57 3.12 -19.64 10.64
C ASP A 57 2.30 -19.18 9.42
N LEU A 58 0.97 -19.08 9.56
CA LEU A 58 0.11 -18.55 8.53
C LEU A 58 0.52 -17.11 8.18
N ARG A 59 0.73 -16.27 9.20
CA ARG A 59 1.15 -14.88 8.99
C ARG A 59 2.48 -14.75 8.24
N VAL A 60 3.46 -15.61 8.59
CA VAL A 60 4.76 -15.69 7.88
C VAL A 60 4.55 -16.08 6.41
N THR A 61 3.71 -17.10 6.17
CA THR A 61 3.36 -17.55 4.81
C THR A 61 2.70 -16.44 3.99
N LEU A 62 1.77 -15.69 4.56
CA LEU A 62 1.10 -14.57 3.89
C LEU A 62 2.09 -13.47 3.51
N LEU A 63 3.02 -13.11 4.41
CA LEU A 63 4.06 -12.11 4.15
C LEU A 63 5.05 -12.58 3.07
N GLN A 64 5.41 -13.87 3.08
CA GLN A 64 6.23 -14.51 2.06
C GLN A 64 5.55 -14.42 0.68
N ASN A 65 4.28 -14.82 0.61
CA ASN A 65 3.48 -14.77 -0.60
C ASN A 65 3.33 -13.33 -1.14
N ALA A 66 3.20 -12.32 -0.25
CA ALA A 66 3.09 -10.93 -0.67
C ALA A 66 4.35 -10.43 -1.41
N MET A 67 5.52 -10.82 -0.95
CA MET A 67 6.78 -10.48 -1.65
C MET A 67 6.85 -11.14 -3.02
N LEU A 68 6.51 -12.41 -3.11
CA LEU A 68 6.50 -13.17 -4.37
C LEU A 68 5.51 -12.57 -5.37
N VAL A 69 4.27 -12.36 -4.96
CA VAL A 69 3.21 -11.81 -5.82
C VAL A 69 3.59 -10.42 -6.32
N ALA A 70 4.07 -9.53 -5.44
CA ALA A 70 4.54 -8.19 -5.84
C ALA A 70 5.61 -8.26 -6.93
N GLY A 71 6.58 -9.17 -6.80
CA GLY A 71 7.62 -9.38 -7.80
C GLY A 71 7.09 -9.88 -9.14
N ILE A 72 6.20 -10.90 -9.12
CA ILE A 72 5.59 -11.47 -10.34
C ILE A 72 4.76 -10.41 -11.07
N VAL A 73 3.85 -9.72 -10.36
CA VAL A 73 2.97 -8.72 -10.97
C VAL A 73 3.77 -7.53 -11.49
N THR A 74 4.85 -7.13 -10.80
CA THR A 74 5.79 -6.12 -11.31
C THR A 74 6.41 -6.54 -12.65
N LEU A 75 6.88 -7.79 -12.79
CA LEU A 75 7.44 -8.27 -14.05
C LEU A 75 6.40 -8.29 -15.17
N VAL A 76 5.15 -8.70 -14.88
CA VAL A 76 4.05 -8.65 -15.85
C VAL A 76 3.76 -7.20 -16.28
N GLN A 77 3.77 -6.26 -15.33
CA GLN A 77 3.55 -4.84 -15.63
C GLN A 77 4.64 -4.26 -16.54
N LEU A 78 5.89 -4.65 -16.32
CA LEU A 78 7.05 -4.16 -17.08
C LEU A 78 7.16 -4.76 -18.51
N TYR A 79 6.85 -6.07 -18.65
CA TYR A 79 7.08 -6.80 -19.93
C TYR A 79 5.79 -7.10 -20.69
N SER A 80 4.65 -7.04 -20.06
CA SER A 80 3.32 -7.40 -20.54
C SER A 80 3.17 -8.84 -21.06
N ILE A 81 1.97 -9.40 -20.89
CA ILE A 81 1.57 -10.68 -21.47
C ILE A 81 0.24 -10.44 -22.23
N GLY A 82 0.34 -10.28 -23.55
CA GLY A 82 -0.81 -9.85 -24.35
C GLY A 82 -1.34 -8.48 -23.89
N PRO A 83 -2.63 -8.36 -23.50
CA PRO A 83 -3.19 -7.09 -23.01
C PRO A 83 -2.88 -6.82 -21.54
N ILE A 84 -2.26 -7.76 -20.81
CA ILE A 84 -1.97 -7.64 -19.38
C ILE A 84 -0.62 -6.96 -19.20
N GLY A 85 -0.59 -5.80 -18.57
CA GLY A 85 0.61 -5.00 -18.33
C GLY A 85 0.72 -3.81 -19.27
N GLY A 86 1.01 -2.64 -18.69
CA GLY A 86 1.09 -1.37 -19.41
C GLY A 86 2.43 -1.11 -20.11
N LYS A 87 3.47 -1.94 -19.89
CA LYS A 87 4.87 -1.64 -20.29
C LYS A 87 5.33 -0.29 -19.75
N VAL A 88 5.10 -0.07 -18.48
CA VAL A 88 5.39 1.19 -17.78
C VAL A 88 6.40 0.96 -16.66
N PRO A 89 7.27 1.95 -16.33
CA PRO A 89 8.29 1.81 -15.30
C PRO A 89 7.71 1.98 -13.89
N ILE A 90 6.81 1.07 -13.51
CA ILE A 90 6.13 1.10 -12.21
C ILE A 90 6.34 -0.23 -11.48
N ILE A 91 6.40 -0.17 -10.16
CA ILE A 91 6.48 -1.32 -9.27
C ILE A 91 5.09 -1.58 -8.70
N MET A 92 4.72 -2.85 -8.63
CA MET A 92 3.44 -3.31 -8.12
C MET A 92 3.61 -3.94 -6.73
N GLY A 93 2.60 -3.82 -5.88
CA GLY A 93 2.60 -4.46 -4.57
C GLY A 93 1.26 -4.32 -3.86
N THR A 94 1.17 -4.78 -2.62
CA THR A 94 -0.07 -4.82 -1.84
C THR A 94 -0.64 -3.41 -1.62
N SER A 95 -1.90 -3.21 -1.97
CA SER A 95 -2.59 -1.92 -1.84
C SER A 95 -2.88 -1.56 -0.39
N SER A 96 -2.48 -0.37 0.02
CA SER A 96 -2.88 0.22 1.30
C SER A 96 -4.31 0.78 1.27
N GLY A 97 -4.85 1.10 0.11
CA GLY A 97 -6.17 1.70 -0.05
C GLY A 97 -7.30 0.84 0.52
N PHE A 98 -7.14 -0.48 0.49
CA PHE A 98 -8.15 -1.41 1.01
C PHE A 98 -8.19 -1.53 2.53
N ILE A 99 -7.21 -1.01 3.29
CA ILE A 99 -7.11 -1.20 4.75
C ILE A 99 -8.42 -0.80 5.45
N GLY A 100 -8.99 0.35 5.11
CA GLY A 100 -10.22 0.85 5.73
C GLY A 100 -11.41 -0.08 5.47
N VAL A 101 -11.63 -0.47 4.23
CA VAL A 101 -12.73 -1.37 3.82
C VAL A 101 -12.55 -2.75 4.45
N PHE A 102 -11.34 -3.30 4.44
CA PHE A 102 -11.07 -4.61 5.05
C PHE A 102 -11.20 -4.59 6.57
N SER A 103 -10.82 -3.51 7.24
CA SER A 103 -11.06 -3.35 8.67
C SER A 103 -12.56 -3.33 8.99
N SER A 104 -13.37 -2.68 8.17
CA SER A 104 -14.84 -2.68 8.29
C SER A 104 -15.44 -4.07 8.06
N VAL A 105 -15.01 -4.78 7.02
CA VAL A 105 -15.41 -6.17 6.76
C VAL A 105 -15.04 -7.06 7.95
N THR A 106 -13.80 -6.95 8.45
CA THR A 106 -13.33 -7.71 9.61
C THR A 106 -14.21 -7.47 10.83
N ALA A 107 -14.53 -6.21 11.15
CA ALA A 107 -15.40 -5.85 12.26
C ALA A 107 -16.82 -6.40 12.09
N SER A 108 -17.39 -6.32 10.87
CA SER A 108 -18.74 -6.80 10.58
C SER A 108 -18.89 -8.33 10.64
N MET A 109 -17.79 -9.08 10.45
CA MET A 109 -17.75 -10.53 10.45
C MET A 109 -17.18 -11.13 11.74
N GLY A 110 -16.76 -10.32 12.70
CA GLY A 110 -16.23 -10.78 13.99
C GLY A 110 -14.78 -11.29 13.95
N GLY A 111 -14.03 -10.96 12.89
CA GLY A 111 -12.61 -11.34 12.77
C GLY A 111 -12.38 -12.80 12.39
N GLY A 112 -11.18 -13.32 12.71
CA GLY A 112 -10.78 -14.70 12.48
C GLY A 112 -10.47 -15.04 11.02
N VAL A 113 -10.19 -16.33 10.79
CA VAL A 113 -9.91 -16.89 9.46
C VAL A 113 -11.10 -16.73 8.51
N LEU A 114 -12.34 -16.74 9.04
CA LEU A 114 -13.55 -16.58 8.22
C LEU A 114 -13.61 -15.17 7.61
N ALA A 115 -13.38 -14.14 8.41
CA ALA A 115 -13.36 -12.76 7.92
C ALA A 115 -12.23 -12.54 6.90
N TYR A 116 -11.03 -13.09 7.17
CA TYR A 116 -9.92 -13.03 6.23
C TYR A 116 -10.23 -13.80 4.93
N GLY A 117 -10.89 -14.95 5.02
CA GLY A 117 -11.37 -15.71 3.86
C GLY A 117 -12.40 -14.93 3.01
N ALA A 118 -13.29 -14.17 3.66
CA ALA A 118 -14.24 -13.31 2.96
C ALA A 118 -13.53 -12.13 2.26
N ILE A 119 -12.48 -11.57 2.86
CA ILE A 119 -11.62 -10.59 2.19
C ILE A 119 -10.98 -11.21 0.93
N MET A 120 -10.47 -12.43 1.01
CA MET A 120 -9.88 -13.12 -0.14
C MET A 120 -10.91 -13.39 -1.25
N GLY A 121 -12.11 -13.87 -0.89
CA GLY A 121 -13.21 -14.08 -1.85
C GLY A 121 -13.65 -12.79 -2.53
N ALA A 122 -13.78 -11.71 -1.77
CA ALA A 122 -14.12 -10.40 -2.29
C ALA A 122 -13.01 -9.82 -3.19
N SER A 123 -11.74 -10.00 -2.81
CA SER A 123 -10.58 -9.56 -3.58
C SER A 123 -10.46 -10.30 -4.91
N LEU A 124 -10.78 -11.59 -4.94
CA LEU A 124 -10.77 -12.39 -6.16
C LEU A 124 -11.81 -11.88 -7.16
N ILE A 125 -13.05 -11.67 -6.71
CA ILE A 125 -14.13 -11.15 -7.57
C ILE A 125 -13.85 -9.71 -7.98
N GLY A 126 -13.44 -8.86 -7.04
CA GLY A 126 -13.17 -7.46 -7.28
C GLY A 126 -12.01 -7.24 -8.25
N GLY A 127 -10.94 -8.05 -8.18
CA GLY A 127 -9.86 -8.00 -9.14
C GLY A 127 -10.28 -8.41 -10.57
N LEU A 128 -11.13 -9.43 -10.70
CA LEU A 128 -11.73 -9.76 -12.01
C LEU A 128 -12.61 -8.62 -12.54
N PHE A 129 -13.35 -7.97 -11.66
CA PHE A 129 -14.16 -6.80 -12.02
C PHE A 129 -13.27 -5.62 -12.49
N GLU A 130 -12.19 -5.31 -11.78
CA GLU A 130 -11.23 -4.28 -12.18
C GLU A 130 -10.56 -4.62 -13.52
N THR A 131 -10.25 -5.90 -13.75
CA THR A 131 -9.77 -6.37 -15.06
C THR A 131 -10.72 -6.00 -16.18
N VAL A 132 -12.03 -6.24 -15.98
CA VAL A 132 -13.06 -5.85 -16.95
C VAL A 132 -13.10 -4.34 -17.12
N LEU A 133 -13.02 -3.55 -16.04
CA LEU A 133 -12.93 -2.09 -16.12
C LEU A 133 -11.74 -1.63 -16.96
N GLY A 134 -10.58 -2.30 -16.84
CA GLY A 134 -9.39 -2.02 -17.62
C GLY A 134 -9.61 -2.12 -19.14
N PHE A 135 -10.39 -3.08 -19.61
CA PHE A 135 -10.75 -3.19 -21.03
C PHE A 135 -11.65 -2.04 -21.50
N PHE A 136 -12.46 -1.46 -20.60
CA PHE A 136 -13.35 -0.33 -20.89
C PHE A 136 -12.80 1.01 -20.40
N LEU A 137 -11.51 1.10 -20.14
CA LEU A 137 -10.91 2.31 -19.53
C LEU A 137 -10.97 3.54 -20.43
N LYS A 138 -10.87 3.36 -21.77
CA LYS A 138 -10.86 4.47 -22.73
C LYS A 138 -12.06 5.44 -22.59
N PRO A 139 -13.32 4.98 -22.52
CA PRO A 139 -14.45 5.89 -22.25
C PRO A 139 -14.42 6.44 -20.83
N LEU A 140 -13.93 5.68 -19.83
CA LEU A 140 -13.88 6.08 -18.43
C LEU A 140 -12.79 7.13 -18.16
N ARG A 141 -11.73 7.19 -18.96
CA ARG A 141 -10.63 8.17 -18.82
C ARG A 141 -11.12 9.62 -18.76
N LYS A 142 -12.19 9.95 -19.50
CA LYS A 142 -12.79 11.29 -19.49
C LYS A 142 -13.39 11.67 -18.13
N LEU A 143 -13.71 10.68 -17.29
CA LEU A 143 -14.24 10.89 -15.94
C LEU A 143 -13.14 11.06 -14.89
N LEU A 144 -11.88 10.83 -15.28
CA LEU A 144 -10.73 10.71 -14.40
C LEU A 144 -9.63 11.75 -14.72
N PRO A 145 -9.96 13.06 -14.78
CA PRO A 145 -8.93 14.10 -14.89
C PRO A 145 -8.04 14.12 -13.63
N SER A 146 -6.90 14.80 -13.71
CA SER A 146 -5.91 14.88 -12.63
C SER A 146 -6.48 15.36 -11.30
N VAL A 147 -7.46 16.27 -11.33
CA VAL A 147 -8.16 16.73 -10.12
C VAL A 147 -8.95 15.61 -9.44
N VAL A 148 -9.62 14.73 -10.18
CA VAL A 148 -10.38 13.60 -9.63
C VAL A 148 -9.43 12.54 -9.08
N THR A 149 -8.45 12.09 -9.90
CA THR A 149 -7.46 11.09 -9.47
C THR A 149 -6.66 11.58 -8.27
N GLY A 150 -6.23 12.82 -8.27
CA GLY A 150 -5.51 13.44 -7.16
C GLY A 150 -6.34 13.53 -5.88
N THR A 151 -7.65 13.87 -5.99
CA THR A 151 -8.55 13.90 -4.83
C THR A 151 -8.74 12.51 -4.23
N VAL A 152 -8.85 11.48 -5.06
CA VAL A 152 -8.94 10.09 -4.61
C VAL A 152 -7.67 9.66 -3.88
N VAL A 153 -6.48 9.88 -4.47
CA VAL A 153 -5.19 9.55 -3.85
C VAL A 153 -4.99 10.32 -2.54
N LEU A 154 -5.35 11.59 -2.51
CA LEU A 154 -5.30 12.41 -1.29
C LEU A 154 -6.21 11.84 -0.19
N SER A 155 -7.42 11.42 -0.54
CA SER A 155 -8.38 10.85 0.41
C SER A 155 -7.89 9.50 0.97
N ILE A 156 -7.22 8.68 0.16
CA ILE A 156 -6.57 7.44 0.59
C ILE A 156 -5.53 7.76 1.66
N GLY A 157 -4.60 8.66 1.36
CA GLY A 157 -3.55 9.05 2.30
C GLY A 157 -4.10 9.59 3.63
N LEU A 158 -5.07 10.52 3.58
CA LEU A 158 -5.71 11.08 4.77
C LEU A 158 -6.42 10.03 5.63
N SER A 159 -7.14 9.11 5.01
CA SER A 159 -7.85 8.03 5.72
C SER A 159 -6.89 7.06 6.41
N LEU A 160 -5.70 6.86 5.85
CA LEU A 160 -4.69 5.97 6.39
C LEU A 160 -3.83 6.58 7.50
N ILE A 161 -3.77 7.92 7.64
CA ILE A 161 -3.01 8.58 8.71
C ILE A 161 -3.45 8.08 10.09
N SER A 162 -4.76 7.98 10.33
CA SER A 162 -5.29 7.47 11.61
C SER A 162 -4.84 6.04 11.91
N VAL A 163 -4.77 5.18 10.88
CA VAL A 163 -4.27 3.81 11.01
C VAL A 163 -2.78 3.80 11.37
N GLY A 164 -1.99 4.69 10.73
CA GLY A 164 -0.58 4.88 11.06
C GLY A 164 -0.38 5.34 12.50
N VAL A 165 -1.16 6.31 12.97
CA VAL A 165 -1.08 6.84 14.35
C VAL A 165 -1.51 5.78 15.37
N ASN A 166 -2.50 4.95 15.07
CA ASN A 166 -2.87 3.83 15.92
C ASN A 166 -1.72 2.81 16.09
N SER A 167 -1.04 2.49 14.99
CA SER A 167 0.18 1.66 15.05
C SER A 167 1.32 2.35 15.79
N PHE A 168 1.45 3.68 15.65
CA PHE A 168 2.42 4.51 16.35
C PHE A 168 2.29 4.40 17.88
N GLY A 169 1.05 4.29 18.38
CA GLY A 169 0.76 4.04 19.80
C GLY A 169 1.01 2.60 20.28
N GLY A 170 1.42 1.68 19.41
CA GLY A 170 1.63 0.27 19.74
C GLY A 170 0.54 -0.68 19.22
N GLY A 171 -0.49 -0.15 18.55
CA GLY A 171 -1.64 -0.88 18.00
C GLY A 171 -2.83 -0.92 18.95
N ASN A 172 -4.04 -0.73 18.41
CA ASN A 172 -5.30 -0.58 19.19
C ASN A 172 -5.63 -1.75 20.12
N THR A 173 -5.10 -2.94 19.87
CA THR A 173 -5.34 -4.15 20.68
C THR A 173 -4.27 -4.37 21.74
N ALA A 174 -3.21 -3.56 21.77
CA ALA A 174 -2.15 -3.67 22.74
C ALA A 174 -2.61 -3.17 24.11
N GLN A 175 -2.30 -3.90 25.17
CA GLN A 175 -2.66 -3.50 26.55
C GLN A 175 -1.86 -2.27 27.01
N ASP A 176 -0.68 -2.03 26.42
CA ASP A 176 0.17 -0.85 26.63
C ASP A 176 0.02 0.20 25.52
N PHE A 177 -1.14 0.24 24.83
CA PHE A 177 -1.42 1.25 23.80
C PHE A 177 -1.23 2.68 24.34
N GLY A 178 -0.49 3.50 23.60
CA GLY A 178 -0.17 4.88 23.98
C GLY A 178 0.88 5.01 25.08
N SER A 179 1.54 3.92 25.49
CA SER A 179 2.63 4.00 26.45
C SER A 179 3.79 4.89 25.97
N VAL A 180 4.51 5.49 26.90
CA VAL A 180 5.65 6.36 26.58
C VAL A 180 6.71 5.62 25.79
N GLU A 181 6.95 4.35 26.10
CA GLU A 181 7.90 3.49 25.40
C GLU A 181 7.51 3.30 23.92
N ASN A 182 6.22 3.01 23.64
CA ASN A 182 5.72 2.88 22.27
C ASN A 182 5.85 4.22 21.51
N LEU A 183 5.46 5.33 22.12
CA LEU A 183 5.54 6.66 21.49
C LEU A 183 6.98 7.07 21.19
N LEU A 184 7.89 6.91 22.16
CA LEU A 184 9.31 7.26 21.97
C LEU A 184 9.96 6.39 20.87
N LEU A 185 9.67 5.10 20.83
CA LEU A 185 10.18 4.21 19.81
C LEU A 185 9.69 4.61 18.41
N ALA A 186 8.41 4.93 18.27
CA ALA A 186 7.83 5.38 17.02
C ALA A 186 8.37 6.75 16.57
N ILE A 187 8.52 7.72 17.50
CA ILE A 187 9.16 9.02 17.24
C ILE A 187 10.60 8.81 16.77
N PHE A 188 11.35 7.95 17.45
CA PHE A 188 12.74 7.64 17.07
C PHE A 188 12.82 7.14 15.62
N VAL A 189 11.97 6.16 15.24
CA VAL A 189 11.89 5.65 13.86
C VAL A 189 11.59 6.78 12.87
N LEU A 190 10.58 7.61 13.15
CA LEU A 190 10.20 8.72 12.30
C LEU A 190 11.34 9.73 12.10
N VAL A 191 12.03 10.08 13.19
CA VAL A 191 13.19 11.00 13.14
C VAL A 191 14.32 10.42 12.30
N VAL A 192 14.65 9.14 12.48
CA VAL A 192 15.66 8.46 11.64
C VAL A 192 15.27 8.49 10.16
N ILE A 193 13.99 8.22 9.83
CA ILE A 193 13.50 8.30 8.44
C ILE A 193 13.70 9.72 7.89
N LEU A 194 13.34 10.76 8.64
CA LEU A 194 13.49 12.16 8.21
C LEU A 194 14.97 12.53 7.97
N ILE A 195 15.88 12.15 8.87
CA ILE A 195 17.32 12.37 8.71
C ILE A 195 17.83 11.68 7.45
N CYS A 196 17.48 10.40 7.25
CA CYS A 196 17.88 9.65 6.06
C CYS A 196 17.33 10.28 4.77
N LYS A 197 16.06 10.70 4.78
CA LYS A 197 15.40 11.31 3.63
C LYS A 197 16.09 12.62 3.18
N HIS A 198 16.66 13.38 4.10
CA HIS A 198 17.33 14.64 3.83
C HIS A 198 18.86 14.55 3.79
N SER A 199 19.44 13.35 3.76
CA SER A 199 20.88 13.10 3.81
C SER A 199 21.68 13.53 2.55
N GLY A 200 21.01 13.98 1.48
CA GLY A 200 21.64 14.29 0.18
C GLY A 200 22.06 13.07 -0.65
N SER A 201 21.96 11.85 -0.12
CA SER A 201 22.19 10.60 -0.83
C SER A 201 20.87 10.06 -1.38
N THR A 202 20.76 9.93 -2.71
CA THR A 202 19.54 9.37 -3.35
C THR A 202 19.25 7.95 -2.86
N PHE A 203 20.29 7.12 -2.65
CA PHE A 203 20.12 5.77 -2.13
C PHE A 203 19.57 5.78 -0.69
N LEU A 204 20.16 6.59 0.20
CA LEU A 204 19.73 6.65 1.59
C LEU A 204 18.33 7.28 1.72
N SER A 205 18.03 8.27 0.91
CA SER A 205 16.70 8.89 0.85
C SER A 205 15.62 7.89 0.42
N SER A 206 15.88 7.09 -0.62
CA SER A 206 14.94 6.05 -1.09
C SER A 206 14.78 4.90 -0.10
N SER A 207 15.85 4.57 0.62
CA SER A 207 15.87 3.48 1.61
C SER A 207 15.48 3.94 3.02
N SER A 208 15.11 5.22 3.19
CA SER A 208 14.94 5.87 4.51
C SER A 208 13.98 5.12 5.43
N ILE A 209 12.86 4.62 4.89
CA ILE A 209 11.85 3.88 5.65
C ILE A 209 12.43 2.56 6.17
N LEU A 210 13.13 1.80 5.32
CA LEU A 210 13.78 0.55 5.73
C LEU A 210 14.87 0.79 6.77
N VAL A 211 15.70 1.82 6.59
CA VAL A 211 16.74 2.20 7.57
C VAL A 211 16.10 2.58 8.90
N GLY A 212 15.02 3.36 8.88
CA GLY A 212 14.27 3.71 10.10
C GLY A 212 13.75 2.48 10.84
N ILE A 213 13.22 1.51 10.12
CA ILE A 213 12.75 0.24 10.71
C ILE A 213 13.91 -0.57 11.28
N ILE A 214 15.01 -0.71 10.58
CA ILE A 214 16.20 -1.43 11.10
C ILE A 214 16.69 -0.76 12.40
N CYS A 215 16.81 0.57 12.43
CA CYS A 215 17.14 1.30 13.63
C CYS A 215 16.08 1.10 14.74
N GLY A 216 14.81 1.05 14.38
CA GLY A 216 13.71 0.75 15.30
C GLY A 216 13.79 -0.65 15.91
N TYR A 217 14.16 -1.67 15.10
CA TYR A 217 14.44 -3.01 15.63
C TYR A 217 15.61 -3.01 16.62
N ILE A 218 16.69 -2.33 16.29
CA ILE A 218 17.87 -2.20 17.19
C ILE A 218 17.45 -1.51 18.48
N ALA A 219 16.69 -0.42 18.40
CA ALA A 219 16.20 0.30 19.56
C ALA A 219 15.27 -0.57 20.43
N ALA A 220 14.32 -1.27 19.82
CA ALA A 220 13.42 -2.21 20.52
C ALA A 220 14.21 -3.36 21.21
N PHE A 221 15.22 -3.89 20.53
CA PHE A 221 16.12 -4.89 21.13
C PHE A 221 16.87 -4.34 22.35
N LEU A 222 17.47 -3.17 22.23
CA LEU A 222 18.19 -2.52 23.34
C LEU A 222 17.25 -2.17 24.50
N MET A 223 16.02 -1.73 24.21
CA MET A 223 14.98 -1.52 25.23
C MET A 223 14.70 -2.82 26.00
N GLY A 224 14.62 -3.95 25.30
CA GLY A 224 14.39 -5.27 25.92
C GLY A 224 15.51 -5.73 26.85
N LEU A 225 16.73 -5.19 26.72
CA LEU A 225 17.85 -5.46 27.63
C LEU A 225 17.81 -4.62 28.90
N VAL A 226 17.18 -3.43 28.85
CA VAL A 226 17.25 -2.43 29.94
C VAL A 226 15.90 -2.26 30.65
N LEU A 227 14.80 -2.35 29.91
CA LEU A 227 13.45 -2.09 30.43
C LEU A 227 12.69 -3.37 30.74
N PRO A 228 11.72 -3.35 31.70
CA PRO A 228 10.87 -4.50 31.95
C PRO A 228 10.01 -4.84 30.71
N THR A 229 10.11 -6.08 30.25
CA THR A 229 9.43 -6.58 29.04
C THR A 229 7.97 -6.99 29.31
N THR A 230 7.61 -7.16 30.57
CA THR A 230 6.26 -7.49 31.02
C THR A 230 5.69 -6.40 31.92
N ALA A 231 4.38 -6.30 31.96
CA ALA A 231 3.63 -5.44 32.88
C ALA A 231 2.37 -6.18 33.34
N LEU A 232 1.70 -5.64 34.35
CA LEU A 232 0.41 -6.14 34.83
C LEU A 232 -0.71 -5.24 34.27
N ASN A 233 -1.80 -5.86 33.81
CA ASN A 233 -3.00 -5.13 33.44
C ASN A 233 -3.81 -4.71 34.70
N ALA A 234 -4.93 -4.03 34.50
CA ALA A 234 -5.80 -3.58 35.58
C ALA A 234 -6.37 -4.73 36.44
N GLU A 235 -6.40 -5.95 35.89
CA GLU A 235 -6.88 -7.17 36.54
C GLU A 235 -5.75 -7.96 37.23
N GLY A 236 -4.51 -7.43 37.22
CA GLY A 236 -3.34 -8.08 37.80
C GLY A 236 -2.76 -9.24 36.96
N VAL A 237 -3.18 -9.38 35.69
CA VAL A 237 -2.67 -10.40 34.77
C VAL A 237 -1.44 -9.87 34.06
N ALA A 238 -0.37 -10.68 34.06
CA ALA A 238 0.88 -10.33 33.37
C ALA A 238 0.71 -10.40 31.84
N TYR A 239 1.20 -9.37 31.14
CA TYR A 239 1.25 -9.34 29.69
C TYR A 239 2.61 -8.88 29.18
N THR A 240 2.96 -9.27 27.97
CA THR A 240 4.19 -8.81 27.28
C THR A 240 3.89 -7.49 26.57
N LYS A 241 4.76 -6.50 26.75
CA LYS A 241 4.61 -5.18 26.11
C LYS A 241 4.73 -5.28 24.57
N ALA A 242 4.01 -4.44 23.85
CA ALA A 242 3.85 -4.50 22.40
C ALA A 242 5.15 -4.26 21.60
N TRP A 243 6.13 -3.59 22.19
CA TRP A 243 7.44 -3.32 21.55
C TRP A 243 8.46 -4.46 21.71
N VAL A 244 8.15 -5.54 22.47
CA VAL A 244 9.07 -6.66 22.74
C VAL A 244 9.16 -7.58 21.52
N LEU A 245 10.41 -7.86 21.09
CA LEU A 245 10.72 -8.73 19.96
C LEU A 245 10.72 -10.21 20.33
N ASN A 246 9.97 -11.02 19.61
CA ASN A 246 9.95 -12.49 19.78
C ASN A 246 10.89 -13.16 18.77
N TRP A 247 12.17 -13.24 19.08
CA TRP A 247 13.20 -13.82 18.21
C TRP A 247 13.05 -15.33 17.96
N ASN A 248 12.33 -16.06 18.82
CA ASN A 248 12.12 -17.50 18.65
C ASN A 248 11.41 -17.81 17.33
N LYS A 249 10.43 -16.97 16.93
CA LYS A 249 9.73 -17.10 15.64
C LYS A 249 10.69 -17.02 14.44
N VAL A 250 11.71 -16.18 14.52
CA VAL A 250 12.71 -16.06 13.44
C VAL A 250 13.68 -17.23 13.47
N ALA A 251 14.05 -17.70 14.66
CA ALA A 251 14.95 -18.87 14.81
C ALA A 251 14.31 -20.12 14.21
N GLU A 252 13.03 -20.37 14.49
CA GLU A 252 12.27 -21.55 14.05
C GLU A 252 11.90 -21.50 12.57
N ALA A 253 11.82 -20.32 11.95
CA ALA A 253 11.46 -20.16 10.55
C ALA A 253 12.47 -20.84 9.61
N LYS A 254 11.97 -21.49 8.57
CA LYS A 254 12.79 -22.15 7.54
C LYS A 254 13.57 -21.14 6.71
N TRP A 255 14.71 -21.54 6.17
CA TRP A 255 15.49 -20.74 5.22
C TRP A 255 14.87 -20.71 3.82
N PHE A 256 14.20 -21.81 3.44
CA PHE A 256 13.56 -21.93 2.14
C PHE A 256 12.22 -22.62 2.26
N ALA A 257 11.20 -22.05 1.64
CA ALA A 257 9.91 -22.70 1.43
C ALA A 257 9.26 -22.19 0.14
N LEU A 258 8.51 -23.06 -0.50
CA LEU A 258 7.69 -22.67 -1.64
C LEU A 258 6.45 -21.91 -1.16
N PRO A 259 5.98 -20.92 -1.94
CA PRO A 259 4.74 -20.21 -1.66
C PRO A 259 3.57 -21.19 -1.60
N GLN A 260 2.64 -20.92 -0.69
CA GLN A 260 1.44 -21.75 -0.54
C GLN A 260 0.28 -21.13 -1.32
N LEU A 261 -0.35 -21.93 -2.16
CA LEU A 261 -1.60 -21.58 -2.82
C LEU A 261 -2.76 -21.81 -1.85
N MET A 262 -3.68 -20.86 -1.77
CA MET A 262 -4.87 -20.87 -0.90
C MET A 262 -4.56 -21.21 0.57
N PRO A 263 -3.60 -20.51 1.21
CA PRO A 263 -3.31 -20.74 2.64
C PRO A 263 -4.54 -20.41 3.51
N VAL A 264 -5.42 -19.56 3.01
CA VAL A 264 -6.76 -19.31 3.53
C VAL A 264 -7.76 -19.50 2.39
N LYS A 265 -8.79 -20.31 2.63
CA LYS A 265 -9.83 -20.57 1.63
C LYS A 265 -10.68 -19.31 1.40
N PRO A 266 -10.87 -18.87 0.15
CA PRO A 266 -11.78 -17.77 -0.17
C PRO A 266 -13.22 -18.12 0.26
N VAL A 267 -13.88 -17.15 0.89
CA VAL A 267 -15.29 -17.22 1.28
C VAL A 267 -16.04 -16.12 0.54
N PHE A 268 -17.15 -16.45 -0.10
CA PHE A 268 -17.91 -15.49 -0.89
C PHE A 268 -19.10 -14.98 -0.06
N ASP A 269 -18.94 -13.78 0.50
CA ASP A 269 -19.96 -13.11 1.30
C ASP A 269 -20.21 -11.71 0.74
N MET A 270 -21.49 -11.38 0.49
CA MET A 270 -21.88 -10.09 -0.09
C MET A 270 -21.52 -8.90 0.82
N ARG A 271 -21.42 -9.11 2.14
CA ARG A 271 -21.00 -8.08 3.09
C ARG A 271 -19.55 -7.64 2.86
N ALA A 272 -18.71 -8.54 2.30
CA ALA A 272 -17.35 -8.23 1.90
C ALA A 272 -17.29 -7.82 0.42
N ILE A 273 -17.97 -8.54 -0.48
CA ILE A 273 -17.87 -8.35 -1.93
C ILE A 273 -18.32 -6.93 -2.33
N ALA A 274 -19.47 -6.46 -1.85
CA ALA A 274 -20.04 -5.20 -2.31
C ALA A 274 -19.13 -3.98 -2.00
N PRO A 275 -18.67 -3.74 -0.76
CA PRO A 275 -17.77 -2.61 -0.47
C PRO A 275 -16.41 -2.76 -1.15
N VAL A 276 -15.88 -3.99 -1.28
CA VAL A 276 -14.58 -4.25 -1.91
C VAL A 276 -14.64 -3.99 -3.41
N MET A 277 -15.73 -4.37 -4.11
CA MET A 277 -15.91 -4.06 -5.54
C MET A 277 -15.86 -2.55 -5.81
N ILE A 278 -16.49 -1.75 -4.93
CA ILE A 278 -16.46 -0.29 -5.10
C ILE A 278 -15.05 0.23 -4.87
N MET A 279 -14.31 -0.35 -3.92
CA MET A 279 -12.92 0.03 -3.70
C MET A 279 -12.04 -0.31 -4.92
N PHE A 280 -12.33 -1.36 -5.69
CA PHE A 280 -11.63 -1.66 -6.94
C PHE A 280 -11.86 -0.60 -8.04
N ILE A 281 -12.98 0.12 -8.03
CA ILE A 281 -13.13 1.30 -8.89
C ILE A 281 -12.15 2.39 -8.47
N VAL A 282 -11.99 2.56 -7.17
CA VAL A 282 -11.08 3.58 -6.60
C VAL A 282 -9.62 3.25 -6.92
N THR A 283 -9.21 1.97 -6.80
CA THR A 283 -7.84 1.56 -7.14
C THR A 283 -7.55 1.63 -8.63
N ALA A 284 -8.52 1.35 -9.50
CA ALA A 284 -8.38 1.60 -10.93
C ALA A 284 -8.08 3.10 -11.22
N VAL A 285 -8.73 4.01 -10.49
CA VAL A 285 -8.46 5.46 -10.58
C VAL A 285 -7.05 5.79 -10.08
N GLU A 286 -6.62 5.21 -8.95
CA GLU A 286 -5.28 5.36 -8.39
C GLU A 286 -4.22 4.90 -9.40
N THR A 287 -4.37 3.70 -9.98
CA THR A 287 -3.44 3.14 -10.96
C THR A 287 -3.35 4.00 -12.23
N VAL A 288 -4.47 4.55 -12.72
CA VAL A 288 -4.44 5.53 -13.83
C VAL A 288 -3.64 6.78 -13.45
N GLY A 289 -3.80 7.28 -12.25
CA GLY A 289 -3.05 8.42 -11.71
C GLY A 289 -1.55 8.14 -11.63
N ASP A 290 -1.18 7.00 -11.08
CA ASP A 290 0.22 6.58 -10.90
C ASP A 290 0.92 6.33 -12.24
N ILE A 291 0.28 5.63 -13.18
CA ILE A 291 0.83 5.40 -14.53
C ILE A 291 1.01 6.73 -15.26
N SER A 292 0.02 7.60 -15.23
CA SER A 292 0.13 8.95 -15.81
C SER A 292 1.26 9.73 -15.13
N GLY A 293 1.41 9.55 -13.81
CA GLY A 293 2.45 10.15 -12.99
C GLY A 293 3.84 9.72 -13.35
N VAL A 294 4.06 8.41 -13.47
CA VAL A 294 5.38 7.87 -13.75
C VAL A 294 5.83 8.14 -15.18
N ILE A 295 4.91 8.12 -16.16
CA ILE A 295 5.23 8.41 -17.55
C ILE A 295 5.53 9.90 -17.74
N MET A 296 4.69 10.79 -17.20
CA MET A 296 4.97 12.23 -17.25
C MET A 296 6.24 12.57 -16.48
N GLY A 297 6.38 12.06 -15.25
CA GLY A 297 7.52 12.35 -14.39
C GLY A 297 8.83 11.75 -14.87
N GLY A 298 8.82 10.57 -15.50
CA GLY A 298 10.00 9.83 -15.93
C GLY A 298 10.36 9.97 -17.40
N MET A 299 9.34 10.06 -18.28
CA MET A 299 9.51 10.03 -19.74
C MET A 299 9.12 11.35 -20.43
N ASP A 300 8.66 12.35 -19.67
CA ASP A 300 8.26 13.68 -20.17
C ASP A 300 7.23 13.62 -21.33
N ARG A 301 6.26 12.67 -21.25
CA ARG A 301 5.15 12.52 -22.19
C ARG A 301 3.87 12.09 -21.50
N GLU A 302 2.75 12.15 -22.18
CA GLU A 302 1.49 11.59 -21.69
C GLU A 302 1.46 10.06 -21.82
N ALA A 303 0.68 9.43 -20.92
CA ALA A 303 0.37 8.02 -21.00
C ALA A 303 -0.63 7.73 -22.13
N THR A 304 -0.37 6.68 -22.89
CA THR A 304 -1.28 6.20 -23.94
C THR A 304 -2.44 5.40 -23.34
N ASP A 305 -3.56 5.32 -24.09
CA ASP A 305 -4.72 4.51 -23.67
C ASP A 305 -4.34 3.04 -23.46
N THR A 306 -3.40 2.50 -24.25
CA THR A 306 -2.93 1.11 -24.14
C THR A 306 -2.12 0.90 -22.86
N GLU A 307 -1.26 1.84 -22.49
CA GLU A 307 -0.49 1.78 -21.23
C GLU A 307 -1.39 1.82 -20.00
N LEU A 308 -2.37 2.72 -20.02
CA LEU A 308 -3.36 2.84 -18.93
C LEU A 308 -4.23 1.59 -18.82
N SER A 309 -4.81 1.15 -19.95
CA SER A 309 -5.66 -0.04 -19.99
C SER A 309 -4.90 -1.30 -19.56
N GLY A 310 -3.72 -1.55 -20.18
CA GLY A 310 -2.88 -2.69 -19.81
C GLY A 310 -2.44 -2.67 -18.34
N GLY A 311 -2.19 -1.47 -17.80
CA GLY A 311 -1.84 -1.29 -16.41
C GLY A 311 -2.97 -1.65 -15.45
N VAL A 312 -4.18 -1.17 -15.68
CA VAL A 312 -5.37 -1.50 -14.87
C VAL A 312 -5.77 -2.97 -15.01
N ILE A 313 -5.66 -3.56 -16.22
CA ILE A 313 -5.87 -5.01 -16.41
C ILE A 313 -4.86 -5.82 -15.56
N CYS A 314 -3.59 -5.40 -15.52
CA CYS A 314 -2.57 -6.04 -14.71
C CYS A 314 -2.83 -5.89 -13.21
N ASP A 315 -3.34 -4.74 -12.78
CA ASP A 315 -3.73 -4.46 -11.40
C ASP A 315 -4.85 -5.40 -10.95
N GLY A 316 -5.94 -5.48 -11.71
CA GLY A 316 -7.07 -6.35 -11.41
C GLY A 316 -6.71 -7.84 -11.41
N LEU A 317 -6.04 -8.34 -12.47
CA LEU A 317 -5.61 -9.74 -12.51
C LEU A 317 -4.56 -10.04 -11.45
N GLY A 318 -3.63 -9.11 -11.18
CA GLY A 318 -2.65 -9.20 -10.11
C GLY A 318 -3.32 -9.30 -8.74
N SER A 319 -4.40 -8.56 -8.50
CA SER A 319 -5.20 -8.62 -7.28
C SER A 319 -5.92 -9.96 -7.13
N SER A 320 -6.52 -10.49 -8.20
CA SER A 320 -7.13 -11.82 -8.18
C SER A 320 -6.09 -12.93 -7.95
N PHE A 321 -4.93 -12.81 -8.59
CA PHE A 321 -3.78 -13.70 -8.36
C PHE A 321 -3.27 -13.61 -6.91
N ALA A 322 -3.17 -12.40 -6.36
CA ALA A 322 -2.80 -12.18 -4.97
C ALA A 322 -3.75 -12.89 -4.00
N ALA A 323 -5.06 -12.78 -4.22
CA ALA A 323 -6.08 -13.42 -3.39
C ALA A 323 -5.95 -14.96 -3.37
N LEU A 324 -5.54 -15.59 -4.49
CA LEU A 324 -5.26 -17.02 -4.53
C LEU A 324 -4.06 -17.43 -3.66
N PHE A 325 -3.12 -16.52 -3.41
CA PHE A 325 -2.00 -16.72 -2.49
C PHE A 325 -2.28 -16.20 -1.08
N GLY A 326 -3.53 -15.83 -0.77
CA GLY A 326 -3.93 -15.29 0.53
C GLY A 326 -3.41 -13.87 0.78
N VAL A 327 -2.98 -13.16 -0.27
CA VAL A 327 -2.45 -11.81 -0.22
C VAL A 327 -3.56 -10.81 -0.53
N LEU A 328 -3.51 -9.64 0.09
CA LEU A 328 -4.43 -8.54 -0.18
C LEU A 328 -4.23 -8.02 -1.62
N PRO A 329 -5.22 -7.30 -2.20
CA PRO A 329 -5.16 -6.78 -3.55
C PRO A 329 -3.85 -6.06 -3.87
N ASN A 330 -3.40 -6.20 -5.09
CA ASN A 330 -2.21 -5.56 -5.64
C ASN A 330 -2.58 -4.18 -6.21
N THR A 331 -1.62 -3.27 -6.27
CA THR A 331 -1.76 -1.96 -6.96
C THR A 331 -0.39 -1.39 -7.32
N SER A 332 -0.38 -0.32 -8.09
CA SER A 332 0.81 0.49 -8.34
C SER A 332 1.28 1.23 -7.08
N PHE A 333 2.61 1.40 -6.95
CA PHE A 333 3.19 2.08 -5.79
C PHE A 333 3.48 3.56 -6.09
N SER A 334 2.67 4.47 -5.56
CA SER A 334 2.82 5.93 -5.74
C SER A 334 4.17 6.47 -5.23
N GLN A 335 4.79 5.84 -4.23
CA GLN A 335 6.13 6.20 -3.75
C GLN A 335 7.19 6.01 -4.84
N ASN A 336 7.03 4.98 -5.68
CA ASN A 336 7.94 4.71 -6.79
C ASN A 336 7.74 5.70 -7.93
N VAL A 337 6.53 6.26 -8.11
CA VAL A 337 6.27 7.37 -9.04
C VAL A 337 7.13 8.58 -8.67
N GLY A 338 7.17 8.96 -7.40
CA GLY A 338 8.04 10.02 -6.89
C GLY A 338 9.53 9.74 -7.13
N LEU A 339 9.97 8.48 -6.92
CA LEU A 339 11.35 8.07 -7.16
C LEU A 339 11.74 8.18 -8.64
N VAL A 340 10.89 7.72 -9.54
CA VAL A 340 11.10 7.84 -11.01
C VAL A 340 11.15 9.30 -11.42
N SER A 341 10.23 10.13 -10.92
CA SER A 341 10.19 11.57 -11.23
C SER A 341 11.47 12.30 -10.83
N MET A 342 12.06 11.95 -9.67
CA MET A 342 13.31 12.54 -9.18
C MET A 342 14.55 12.02 -9.92
N THR A 343 14.62 10.69 -10.15
CA THR A 343 15.81 10.06 -10.72
C THR A 343 15.81 10.05 -12.24
N LYS A 344 14.62 10.11 -12.86
CA LYS A 344 14.38 9.89 -14.28
C LYS A 344 14.79 8.48 -14.76
N VAL A 345 15.01 7.55 -13.83
CA VAL A 345 15.35 6.16 -14.15
C VAL A 345 14.06 5.41 -14.51
N VAL A 346 13.94 5.03 -15.77
CA VAL A 346 12.74 4.37 -16.32
C VAL A 346 13.07 2.99 -16.94
N ASN A 347 14.32 2.56 -16.88
CA ASN A 347 14.77 1.33 -17.53
C ASN A 347 14.07 0.09 -16.97
N ARG A 348 13.32 -0.63 -17.82
CA ARG A 348 12.54 -1.81 -17.41
C ARG A 348 13.42 -2.95 -16.88
N PHE A 349 14.64 -3.13 -17.39
CA PHE A 349 15.56 -4.18 -16.92
C PHE A 349 16.05 -3.86 -15.50
N ALA A 350 16.33 -2.58 -15.21
CA ALA A 350 16.69 -2.16 -13.86
C ALA A 350 15.54 -2.43 -12.86
N LEU A 351 14.31 -2.05 -13.20
CA LEU A 351 13.16 -2.31 -12.33
C LEU A 351 12.87 -3.82 -12.20
N ALA A 352 13.07 -4.58 -13.28
CA ALA A 352 12.88 -6.03 -13.28
C ALA A 352 13.84 -6.76 -12.31
N THR A 353 15.08 -6.27 -12.14
CA THR A 353 15.98 -6.83 -11.11
C THR A 353 15.39 -6.70 -9.70
N GLY A 354 14.67 -5.60 -9.44
CA GLY A 354 13.91 -5.43 -8.19
C GLY A 354 12.76 -6.43 -8.06
N GLY A 355 11.97 -6.62 -9.12
CA GLY A 355 10.91 -7.63 -9.15
C GLY A 355 11.42 -9.05 -8.89
N ILE A 356 12.54 -9.43 -9.53
CA ILE A 356 13.21 -10.71 -9.30
C ILE A 356 13.69 -10.83 -7.84
N PHE A 357 14.26 -9.76 -7.28
CA PHE A 357 14.68 -9.75 -5.89
C PHE A 357 13.49 -9.98 -4.93
N LEU A 358 12.33 -9.37 -5.18
CA LEU A 358 11.11 -9.61 -4.39
C LEU A 358 10.66 -11.07 -4.49
N ILE A 359 10.72 -11.69 -5.67
CA ILE A 359 10.41 -13.11 -5.84
C ILE A 359 11.35 -13.97 -4.98
N LEU A 360 12.66 -13.68 -5.01
CA LEU A 360 13.63 -14.39 -4.19
C LEU A 360 13.38 -14.20 -2.69
N CYS A 361 13.04 -12.99 -2.25
CA CYS A 361 12.61 -12.73 -0.85
C CYS A 361 11.38 -13.55 -0.47
N GLY A 362 10.42 -13.72 -1.39
CA GLY A 362 9.24 -14.57 -1.21
C GLY A 362 9.54 -16.06 -1.08
N LEU A 363 10.75 -16.52 -1.38
CA LEU A 363 11.19 -17.90 -1.15
C LEU A 363 11.91 -18.11 0.20
N VAL A 364 12.09 -17.03 0.99
CA VAL A 364 12.84 -17.05 2.26
C VAL A 364 11.91 -16.74 3.44
N PRO A 365 11.27 -17.75 4.08
CA PRO A 365 10.36 -17.54 5.22
C PRO A 365 10.97 -16.77 6.39
N LYS A 366 12.30 -16.86 6.60
CA LYS A 366 12.98 -16.06 7.64
C LYS A 366 12.79 -14.57 7.49
N LEU A 367 12.71 -14.04 6.25
CA LEU A 367 12.40 -12.63 6.01
C LEU A 367 10.96 -12.30 6.40
N GLY A 368 10.00 -13.18 6.07
CA GLY A 368 8.62 -13.06 6.52
C GLY A 368 8.49 -13.10 8.05
N ALA A 369 9.20 -14.03 8.68
CA ALA A 369 9.25 -14.14 10.15
C ALA A 369 9.84 -12.87 10.79
N LEU A 370 10.94 -12.34 10.25
CA LEU A 370 11.54 -11.10 10.73
C LEU A 370 10.52 -9.95 10.66
N VAL A 371 9.81 -9.80 9.54
CA VAL A 371 8.79 -8.77 9.39
C VAL A 371 7.59 -9.01 10.32
N SER A 372 7.21 -10.29 10.55
CA SER A 372 6.06 -10.63 11.39
C SER A 372 6.22 -10.26 12.87
N ILE A 373 7.46 -10.20 13.37
CA ILE A 373 7.77 -9.82 14.76
C ILE A 373 7.96 -8.32 14.95
N MET A 374 7.78 -7.52 13.89
CA MET A 374 7.95 -6.06 13.95
C MET A 374 7.01 -5.44 14.97
N PRO A 375 7.54 -4.69 15.96
CA PRO A 375 6.69 -3.96 16.89
C PRO A 375 5.78 -2.99 16.15
N GLN A 376 4.51 -2.90 16.60
CA GLN A 376 3.54 -1.99 15.99
C GLN A 376 4.00 -0.54 16.03
N SER A 377 4.68 -0.11 17.11
CA SER A 377 5.26 1.23 17.23
C SER A 377 6.35 1.53 16.20
N VAL A 378 7.20 0.55 15.87
CA VAL A 378 8.19 0.67 14.78
C VAL A 378 7.48 0.80 13.43
N LEU A 379 6.48 -0.07 13.21
CA LEU A 379 5.64 -0.02 12.01
C LEU A 379 4.93 1.33 11.90
N GLY A 380 4.39 1.86 13.02
CA GLY A 380 3.66 3.11 13.08
C GLY A 380 4.51 4.33 12.72
N GLY A 381 5.77 4.39 13.21
CA GLY A 381 6.71 5.44 12.82
C GLY A 381 6.97 5.48 11.32
N ALA A 382 7.10 4.31 10.69
CA ALA A 382 7.24 4.16 9.25
C ALA A 382 5.93 4.44 8.49
N ALA A 383 4.79 3.94 8.99
CA ALA A 383 3.48 4.05 8.36
C ALA A 383 3.00 5.50 8.28
N VAL A 384 3.20 6.30 9.32
CA VAL A 384 2.89 7.75 9.30
C VAL A 384 3.62 8.42 8.14
N MET A 385 4.91 8.13 7.93
CA MET A 385 5.67 8.71 6.82
C MET A 385 5.18 8.22 5.46
N MET A 386 4.85 6.90 5.34
CA MET A 386 4.35 6.33 4.08
C MET A 386 2.99 6.93 3.71
N PHE A 387 2.04 6.95 4.63
CA PHE A 387 0.69 7.45 4.35
C PHE A 387 0.68 8.97 4.11
N SER A 388 1.51 9.73 4.82
CA SER A 388 1.72 11.14 4.52
C SER A 388 2.33 11.36 3.12
N SER A 389 3.16 10.45 2.63
CA SER A 389 3.69 10.53 1.26
C SER A 389 2.59 10.31 0.21
N ILE A 390 1.59 9.47 0.48
CA ILE A 390 0.42 9.31 -0.40
C ILE A 390 -0.39 10.63 -0.44
N VAL A 391 -0.59 11.29 0.72
CA VAL A 391 -1.23 12.62 0.77
C VAL A 391 -0.52 13.62 -0.15
N VAL A 392 0.82 13.68 -0.06
CA VAL A 392 1.63 14.58 -0.90
C VAL A 392 1.50 14.22 -2.38
N SER A 393 1.48 12.92 -2.73
CA SER A 393 1.26 12.50 -4.12
C SER A 393 -0.11 12.95 -4.64
N GLY A 394 -1.16 12.84 -3.83
CA GLY A 394 -2.48 13.38 -4.17
C GLY A 394 -2.47 14.89 -4.43
N ILE A 395 -1.80 15.66 -3.55
CA ILE A 395 -1.61 17.11 -3.74
C ILE A 395 -0.89 17.40 -5.07
N GLN A 396 0.19 16.67 -5.36
CA GLN A 396 0.94 16.83 -6.61
C GLN A 396 0.09 16.55 -7.86
N LEU A 397 -0.80 15.55 -7.79
CA LEU A 397 -1.73 15.27 -8.88
C LEU A 397 -2.76 16.40 -9.07
N ILE A 398 -3.36 16.89 -7.97
CA ILE A 398 -4.33 18.00 -8.01
C ILE A 398 -3.73 19.27 -8.60
N THR A 399 -2.48 19.58 -8.24
CA THR A 399 -1.78 20.81 -8.63
C THR A 399 -1.06 20.71 -9.98
N ARG A 400 -1.20 19.62 -10.73
CA ARG A 400 -0.65 19.51 -12.10
C ARG A 400 -1.24 20.49 -13.07
N GLU A 401 -2.53 20.75 -12.93
CA GLU A 401 -3.27 21.74 -13.69
C GLU A 401 -3.55 22.95 -12.79
N PRO A 402 -3.72 24.15 -13.38
CA PRO A 402 -4.10 25.34 -12.60
C PRO A 402 -5.40 25.08 -11.82
N LEU A 403 -5.42 25.49 -10.55
CA LEU A 403 -6.60 25.34 -9.70
C LEU A 403 -7.66 26.38 -10.12
N THR A 404 -8.72 25.90 -10.75
CA THR A 404 -9.89 26.71 -11.12
C THR A 404 -10.95 26.67 -10.02
N PRO A 405 -11.94 27.59 -10.00
CA PRO A 405 -13.08 27.53 -9.07
C PRO A 405 -13.81 26.18 -9.14
N ARG A 406 -13.88 25.56 -10.33
CA ARG A 406 -14.45 24.25 -10.55
C ARG A 406 -13.63 23.16 -9.84
N SER A 407 -12.32 23.10 -10.08
CA SER A 407 -11.45 22.11 -9.46
C SER A 407 -11.41 22.24 -7.94
N LEU A 408 -11.39 23.46 -7.41
CA LEU A 408 -11.47 23.74 -5.97
C LEU A 408 -12.78 23.23 -5.36
N SER A 409 -13.91 23.41 -6.04
CA SER A 409 -15.21 22.90 -5.57
C SER A 409 -15.24 21.39 -5.53
N ILE A 410 -14.71 20.70 -6.56
CA ILE A 410 -14.63 19.24 -6.61
C ILE A 410 -13.79 18.72 -5.43
N VAL A 411 -12.58 19.26 -5.25
CA VAL A 411 -11.68 18.83 -4.16
C VAL A 411 -12.29 19.08 -2.79
N SER A 412 -12.81 20.30 -2.56
CA SER A 412 -13.33 20.71 -1.24
C SER A 412 -14.51 19.85 -0.79
N VAL A 413 -15.50 19.67 -1.67
CA VAL A 413 -16.72 18.90 -1.32
C VAL A 413 -16.42 17.42 -1.21
N ALA A 414 -15.61 16.88 -2.13
CA ALA A 414 -15.24 15.46 -2.09
C ALA A 414 -14.44 15.08 -0.83
N LEU A 415 -13.46 15.90 -0.44
CA LEU A 415 -12.70 15.67 0.79
C LEU A 415 -13.55 15.94 2.03
N GLY A 416 -14.35 17.01 2.04
CA GLY A 416 -15.21 17.36 3.16
C GLY A 416 -16.21 16.24 3.50
N LEU A 417 -16.91 15.72 2.47
CA LEU A 417 -17.84 14.60 2.65
C LEU A 417 -17.10 13.29 2.90
N GLY A 418 -16.05 13.00 2.15
CA GLY A 418 -15.29 11.76 2.30
C GLY A 418 -14.67 11.63 3.68
N TYR A 419 -13.82 12.57 4.05
CA TYR A 419 -13.18 12.57 5.37
C TYR A 419 -14.20 12.72 6.52
N GLY A 420 -15.20 13.59 6.34
CA GLY A 420 -16.23 13.81 7.33
C GLY A 420 -17.05 12.56 7.66
N ILE A 421 -17.47 11.79 6.66
CA ILE A 421 -18.17 10.51 6.85
C ILE A 421 -17.22 9.47 7.46
N GLY A 422 -15.99 9.37 6.96
CA GLY A 422 -15.00 8.43 7.50
C GLY A 422 -14.61 8.69 8.95
N ALA A 423 -14.59 9.96 9.38
CA ALA A 423 -14.30 10.36 10.75
C ALA A 423 -15.52 10.23 11.70
N ASN A 424 -16.74 10.21 11.15
CA ASN A 424 -17.98 10.18 11.92
C ASN A 424 -18.91 9.06 11.45
N ASN A 425 -18.55 7.82 11.77
CA ASN A 425 -19.33 6.63 11.39
C ASN A 425 -20.78 6.65 11.89
N GLY A 426 -21.06 7.41 12.93
CA GLY A 426 -22.41 7.56 13.50
C GLY A 426 -23.43 8.20 12.55
N ILE A 427 -22.97 8.97 11.54
CA ILE A 427 -23.86 9.62 10.56
C ILE A 427 -24.68 8.60 9.74
N LEU A 428 -24.16 7.39 9.57
CA LEU A 428 -24.78 6.31 8.82
C LEU A 428 -25.49 5.27 9.72
N ALA A 429 -25.65 5.53 11.01
CA ALA A 429 -26.23 4.57 11.96
C ALA A 429 -27.66 4.11 11.60
N HIS A 430 -28.43 4.96 10.94
CA HIS A 430 -29.78 4.66 10.48
C HIS A 430 -29.87 4.32 8.99
N ALA A 431 -28.73 4.29 8.28
CA ALA A 431 -28.71 3.89 6.88
C ALA A 431 -28.86 2.36 6.72
N PRO A 432 -29.36 1.88 5.60
CA PRO A 432 -29.33 0.45 5.29
C PRO A 432 -27.93 -0.13 5.47
N GLN A 433 -27.83 -1.34 6.04
CA GLN A 433 -26.54 -1.96 6.40
C GLN A 433 -25.51 -1.95 5.24
N MET A 434 -25.96 -2.18 4.01
CA MET A 434 -25.09 -2.15 2.83
C MET A 434 -24.51 -0.75 2.59
N LEU A 435 -25.29 0.32 2.74
CA LEU A 435 -24.79 1.68 2.62
C LEU A 435 -23.79 2.02 3.73
N SER A 436 -24.08 1.60 4.96
CA SER A 436 -23.17 1.78 6.08
C SER A 436 -21.84 1.04 5.87
N LEU A 437 -21.84 -0.19 5.34
CA LEU A 437 -20.64 -0.94 5.02
C LEU A 437 -19.81 -0.30 3.90
N VAL A 438 -20.49 0.20 2.85
CA VAL A 438 -19.82 0.80 1.69
C VAL A 438 -19.24 2.18 2.02
N PHE A 439 -20.00 3.03 2.69
CA PHE A 439 -19.64 4.44 2.91
C PHE A 439 -19.07 4.73 4.30
N GLY A 440 -19.38 3.91 5.30
CA GLY A 440 -18.90 4.10 6.67
C GLY A 440 -17.55 3.45 6.98
N GLY A 441 -17.09 2.51 6.12
CA GLY A 441 -15.85 1.78 6.34
C GLY A 441 -14.57 2.61 6.15
N SER A 442 -14.62 3.59 5.26
CA SER A 442 -13.54 4.57 5.06
C SER A 442 -14.08 5.79 4.30
N GLY A 443 -13.45 6.95 4.50
CA GLY A 443 -13.80 8.17 3.77
C GLY A 443 -13.42 8.14 2.27
N ILE A 444 -12.73 7.12 1.82
CA ILE A 444 -12.17 7.01 0.46
C ILE A 444 -13.29 6.85 -0.57
N VAL A 445 -14.22 5.93 -0.32
CA VAL A 445 -15.33 5.63 -1.26
C VAL A 445 -16.23 6.85 -1.46
N PRO A 446 -16.76 7.51 -0.41
CA PRO A 446 -17.56 8.72 -0.60
C PRO A 446 -16.76 9.86 -1.26
N ALA A 447 -15.47 10.04 -0.93
CA ALA A 447 -14.64 11.05 -1.58
C ALA A 447 -14.52 10.80 -3.10
N ALA A 448 -14.24 9.56 -3.49
CA ALA A 448 -14.09 9.18 -4.90
C ALA A 448 -15.39 9.38 -5.69
N LEU A 449 -16.51 8.89 -5.15
CA LEU A 449 -17.82 9.03 -5.81
C LEU A 449 -18.23 10.50 -5.94
N VAL A 450 -18.06 11.30 -4.90
CA VAL A 450 -18.38 12.75 -4.95
C VAL A 450 -17.48 13.45 -5.95
N ALA A 451 -16.18 13.15 -5.99
CA ALA A 451 -15.28 13.76 -6.96
C ALA A 451 -15.69 13.46 -8.41
N ILE A 452 -16.04 12.21 -8.72
CA ILE A 452 -16.50 11.77 -10.04
C ILE A 452 -17.85 12.47 -10.39
N LEU A 453 -18.81 12.44 -9.47
CA LEU A 453 -20.13 13.04 -9.70
C LEU A 453 -20.05 14.54 -9.92
N LEU A 454 -19.26 15.25 -9.11
CA LEU A 454 -19.08 16.69 -9.28
C LEU A 454 -18.33 17.03 -10.58
N ASN A 455 -17.36 16.20 -10.97
CA ASN A 455 -16.67 16.35 -12.26
C ASN A 455 -17.62 16.21 -13.44
N LEU A 456 -18.67 15.42 -13.33
CA LEU A 456 -19.73 15.29 -14.36
C LEU A 456 -20.76 16.40 -14.29
N ALA A 457 -21.14 16.84 -13.08
CA ALA A 457 -22.24 17.78 -12.85
C ALA A 457 -21.84 19.24 -13.04
N ILE A 458 -20.61 19.63 -12.66
CA ILE A 458 -20.16 21.01 -12.74
C ILE A 458 -19.66 21.28 -14.17
N PRO A 459 -20.20 22.31 -14.85
CA PRO A 459 -19.75 22.69 -16.21
C PRO A 459 -18.23 22.91 -16.26
N LYS A 460 -17.64 22.61 -17.42
CA LYS A 460 -16.22 22.94 -17.64
C LYS A 460 -16.02 24.44 -17.67
N ASP A 461 -14.88 24.89 -17.16
CA ASP A 461 -14.50 26.30 -17.26
C ASP A 461 -14.35 26.71 -18.74
N GLU A 462 -14.86 27.85 -19.11
CA GLU A 462 -14.89 28.33 -20.52
C GLU A 462 -13.47 28.58 -21.11
N ASN A 463 -12.42 28.53 -20.27
CA ASN A 463 -11.02 28.82 -20.67
C ASN A 463 -10.10 27.60 -20.44
N GLY A 464 -10.59 26.39 -20.46
CA GLY A 464 -9.82 25.15 -20.25
C GLY A 464 -9.81 24.24 -21.47
#